data_fbafd5d24080987df8878eaacc69841d
#
_entry.id   fbafd5d24080987df8878eaacc69841d
#
_cell.length_a   1.000
_cell.length_b   1.000
_cell.length_c   1.000
_cell.angle_alpha   90.00
_cell.angle_beta   90.00
_cell.angle_gamma   90.00
#
_symmetry.space_group_name_H-M   'P 1'
#
loop_
_entity.id
_entity.type
_entity.pdbx_description
1 polymer ?
#
loop_
_entity_poly.entity_id
_entity_poly.type
_entity_poly.pdbx_seq_one_letter_code
_entity_poly.pdbx_strand_id
1 'polypeptide(L)'
;MRMSPRIPALAVAGVLAAASLTACGGDSTSASGDKNDSVKIMVGGLDKVIYLPAMLTERLGYFKDEGVAVQLLTEPAGVQAETALVSGDVQGTVGFYDHTLDLQVKGKQVESVVQLSQAPGEVEIVSNEAADDIGSAKDFKGKKLGVTGLGSSTDFLTKYLAVSNDVQTSDFTPVAVGAGQTFISALQQGSIHGGMTTDPTVATILDKKLGKILIDMRTPEGSKEALGGLYPSSSLYMQTEWVNGHKATVQKLANAFVKTLKWMSTHSAAEIAAKMPADYAQGGGAALYAQSIKNTLPMFTTDGVMPPDGPATVERVLKAFNPNLKNADVDLSKTYTTEFVKKAN
;
A
#
# COMPACT_ATOMS: atom_id res chain seq x y z
N MET A 1 24.75 33.29 54.73
CA MET A 1 25.74 32.44 55.39
C MET A 1 26.22 31.50 54.32
N ARG A 2 27.34 31.87 53.62
CA ARG A 2 28.68 31.29 53.69
C ARG A 2 28.66 29.76 53.48
N MET A 3 29.36 29.11 52.57
CA MET A 3 30.66 29.37 51.94
C MET A 3 30.88 28.34 50.83
N SER A 4 31.46 28.75 49.73
CA SER A 4 32.15 27.87 48.79
C SER A 4 33.52 27.43 49.37
N PRO A 5 34.14 26.38 48.85
CA PRO A 5 35.49 26.59 48.42
C PRO A 5 35.91 25.97 47.07
N ARG A 6 36.87 26.59 46.56
CA ARG A 6 37.71 26.64 45.40
C ARG A 6 38.65 25.42 45.22
N ILE A 7 38.82 25.08 43.95
CA ILE A 7 39.86 24.53 43.10
C ILE A 7 41.26 24.26 43.75
N PRO A 8 42.04 23.21 43.27
CA PRO A 8 43.10 23.62 42.37
C PRO A 8 43.28 22.73 41.10
N ALA A 9 43.79 23.42 40.06
CA ALA A 9 44.34 22.90 38.84
C ALA A 9 45.73 22.30 39.05
N LEU A 10 46.04 21.25 38.31
CA LEU A 10 47.44 20.78 38.10
C LEU A 10 47.63 20.59 36.58
N ALA A 11 48.53 21.40 36.04
CA ALA A 11 49.11 21.27 34.72
C ALA A 11 50.30 20.33 34.78
N VAL A 12 50.43 19.42 33.81
CA VAL A 12 51.74 18.80 33.50
C VAL A 12 51.89 18.79 31.98
N ALA A 13 53.04 19.33 31.59
CA ALA A 13 53.49 19.58 30.22
C ALA A 13 54.14 18.35 29.58
N GLY A 14 53.97 18.23 28.29
CA GLY A 14 54.99 17.99 27.29
C GLY A 14 55.61 16.61 27.16
N VAL A 15 55.50 16.05 25.94
CA VAL A 15 56.62 15.59 25.12
C VAL A 15 56.18 15.47 23.67
N LEU A 16 56.79 16.27 22.78
CA LEU A 16 56.77 16.07 21.33
C LEU A 16 57.69 14.89 20.96
N ALA A 17 57.22 13.98 20.14
CA ALA A 17 58.06 13.12 19.32
C ALA A 17 57.53 13.14 17.88
N ALA A 18 58.29 13.81 17.03
CA ALA A 18 58.15 13.74 15.57
C ALA A 18 58.79 12.46 15.06
N ALA A 19 58.01 11.71 14.21
CA ALA A 19 58.60 10.65 13.39
C ALA A 19 57.88 10.66 12.00
N SER A 20 58.69 11.02 11.07
CA SER A 20 58.78 11.00 9.62
C SER A 20 57.79 10.15 8.81
N LEU A 21 57.33 10.83 7.73
CA LEU A 21 56.66 10.36 6.54
C LEU A 21 57.39 9.19 5.85
N THR A 22 56.64 8.18 5.49
CA THR A 22 56.92 7.36 4.30
C THR A 22 55.60 7.29 3.49
N ALA A 23 55.59 7.98 2.36
CA ALA A 23 54.61 7.85 1.32
C ALA A 23 54.81 6.51 0.62
N CYS A 24 53.76 5.65 0.62
CA CYS A 24 53.59 4.64 -0.40
C CYS A 24 52.19 4.86 -0.97
N GLY A 25 52.18 5.30 -2.24
CA GLY A 25 50.99 5.33 -3.05
C GLY A 25 50.44 3.91 -3.20
N GLY A 26 49.22 3.70 -2.77
CA GLY A 26 48.40 2.55 -3.04
C GLY A 26 47.06 3.09 -3.44
N ASP A 27 46.70 2.92 -4.69
CA ASP A 27 45.35 3.11 -5.22
C ASP A 27 44.35 2.31 -4.36
N SER A 28 43.78 2.94 -3.36
CA SER A 28 42.65 2.42 -2.67
C SER A 28 41.41 2.78 -3.49
N THR A 29 41.07 1.96 -4.48
CA THR A 29 39.69 1.80 -4.89
C THR A 29 38.91 1.48 -3.61
N SER A 30 38.30 2.50 -3.05
CA SER A 30 37.27 2.35 -2.01
C SER A 30 36.13 1.57 -2.63
N ALA A 31 36.22 0.25 -2.53
CA ALA A 31 35.00 -0.56 -2.53
C ALA A 31 34.21 -0.06 -1.32
N SER A 32 33.25 0.81 -1.56
CA SER A 32 32.19 1.09 -0.60
C SER A 32 31.45 -0.24 -0.41
N GLY A 33 31.90 -1.00 0.59
CA GLY A 33 31.17 -2.18 1.04
C GLY A 33 29.77 -1.71 1.41
N ASP A 34 28.79 -2.22 0.69
CA ASP A 34 27.37 -2.09 0.99
C ASP A 34 27.16 -2.33 2.48
N LYS A 35 26.95 -1.26 3.25
CA LYS A 35 26.23 -1.38 4.51
C LYS A 35 24.91 -1.99 4.13
N ASN A 36 24.55 -3.12 4.74
CA ASN A 36 23.24 -3.77 4.59
C ASN A 36 22.16 -2.68 4.68
N ASP A 37 21.65 -2.23 3.53
CA ASP A 37 20.64 -1.19 3.47
C ASP A 37 19.39 -1.75 4.14
N SER A 38 19.09 -1.29 5.34
CA SER A 38 17.86 -1.62 6.03
C SER A 38 16.78 -0.70 5.53
N VAL A 39 15.76 -1.26 4.91
CA VAL A 39 14.60 -0.54 4.36
C VAL A 39 13.37 -0.85 5.19
N LYS A 40 12.71 0.20 5.69
CA LYS A 40 11.40 0.08 6.32
C LYS A 40 10.32 0.31 5.26
N ILE A 41 9.37 -0.60 5.17
CA ILE A 41 8.22 -0.49 4.28
C ILE A 41 6.95 -0.53 5.11
N MET A 42 6.15 0.53 5.04
CA MET A 42 4.83 0.58 5.65
C MET A 42 3.81 -0.05 4.70
N VAL A 43 2.92 -0.86 5.24
CA VAL A 43 1.84 -1.51 4.48
C VAL A 43 0.50 -1.05 5.01
N GLY A 44 -0.45 -0.73 4.15
CA GLY A 44 -1.80 -0.28 4.50
C GLY A 44 -2.71 -1.40 5.05
N GLY A 45 -2.12 -2.37 5.76
CA GLY A 45 -2.74 -3.55 6.36
C GLY A 45 -2.10 -4.83 5.85
N LEU A 46 -1.12 -5.37 6.59
CA LEU A 46 -0.37 -6.58 6.20
C LEU A 46 -1.25 -7.83 6.06
N ASP A 47 -2.35 -7.89 6.77
CA ASP A 47 -3.34 -8.97 6.76
C ASP A 47 -4.33 -8.89 5.59
N LYS A 48 -4.39 -7.77 4.88
CA LYS A 48 -5.27 -7.61 3.71
C LYS A 48 -4.70 -8.32 2.49
N VAL A 49 -5.53 -9.10 1.80
CA VAL A 49 -5.11 -9.86 0.62
C VAL A 49 -4.61 -8.96 -0.52
N ILE A 50 -5.13 -7.75 -0.64
CA ILE A 50 -4.67 -6.76 -1.64
C ILE A 50 -3.18 -6.40 -1.50
N TYR A 51 -2.58 -6.58 -0.32
CA TYR A 51 -1.16 -6.33 -0.04
C TYR A 51 -0.36 -7.62 0.22
N LEU A 52 -0.96 -8.77 -0.07
CA LEU A 52 -0.35 -10.09 0.11
C LEU A 52 1.08 -10.21 -0.45
N PRO A 53 1.45 -9.60 -1.60
CA PRO A 53 2.81 -9.72 -2.11
C PRO A 53 3.88 -9.23 -1.14
N ALA A 54 3.60 -8.23 -0.28
CA ALA A 54 4.60 -7.72 0.67
C ALA A 54 5.03 -8.80 1.67
N MET A 55 4.08 -9.38 2.40
CA MET A 55 4.37 -10.44 3.38
C MET A 55 4.85 -11.72 2.67
N LEU A 56 4.30 -12.05 1.51
CA LEU A 56 4.71 -13.24 0.77
C LEU A 56 6.18 -13.14 0.30
N THR A 57 6.64 -11.97 -0.15
CA THR A 57 8.04 -11.74 -0.51
C THR A 57 8.97 -12.02 0.66
N GLU A 58 8.61 -11.54 1.86
CA GLU A 58 9.34 -11.82 3.09
C GLU A 58 9.31 -13.32 3.43
N ARG A 59 8.15 -13.97 3.36
CA ARG A 59 7.95 -15.39 3.71
C ARG A 59 8.64 -16.35 2.73
N LEU A 60 8.80 -15.94 1.48
CA LEU A 60 9.58 -16.68 0.47
C LEU A 60 11.10 -16.42 0.58
N GLY A 61 11.51 -15.43 1.39
CA GLY A 61 12.92 -15.09 1.60
C GLY A 61 13.53 -14.25 0.48
N TYR A 62 12.73 -13.71 -0.45
CA TYR A 62 13.24 -13.06 -1.65
C TYR A 62 13.91 -11.71 -1.38
N PHE A 63 13.55 -10.98 -0.31
CA PHE A 63 14.32 -9.81 0.10
C PHE A 63 15.74 -10.19 0.53
N LYS A 64 15.87 -11.27 1.30
CA LYS A 64 17.16 -11.80 1.73
C LYS A 64 18.00 -12.30 0.55
N ASP A 65 17.37 -13.00 -0.41
CA ASP A 65 18.04 -13.50 -1.61
C ASP A 65 18.64 -12.36 -2.46
N GLU A 66 17.95 -11.20 -2.51
CA GLU A 66 18.42 -10.00 -3.19
C GLU A 66 19.43 -9.19 -2.32
N GLY A 67 19.72 -9.63 -1.10
CA GLY A 67 20.66 -8.96 -0.21
C GLY A 67 20.18 -7.59 0.28
N VAL A 68 18.88 -7.43 0.53
CA VAL A 68 18.28 -6.25 1.16
C VAL A 68 17.59 -6.66 2.46
N ALA A 69 17.88 -5.94 3.55
CA ALA A 69 17.19 -6.12 4.83
C ALA A 69 15.91 -5.28 4.82
N VAL A 70 14.74 -5.91 4.84
CA VAL A 70 13.45 -5.23 4.84
C VAL A 70 12.77 -5.43 6.19
N GLN A 71 12.23 -4.35 6.76
CA GLN A 71 11.30 -4.38 7.88
C GLN A 71 9.92 -4.00 7.38
N LEU A 72 8.99 -4.95 7.36
CA LEU A 72 7.58 -4.67 7.08
C LEU A 72 6.89 -4.15 8.35
N LEU A 73 6.23 -3.00 8.23
CA LEU A 73 5.40 -2.36 9.25
C LEU A 73 3.96 -2.30 8.74
N THR A 74 3.01 -2.12 9.64
CA THR A 74 1.58 -2.09 9.25
C THR A 74 0.85 -0.90 9.86
N GLU A 75 -0.04 -0.32 9.07
CA GLU A 75 -1.05 0.65 9.49
C GLU A 75 -2.44 0.16 9.07
N PRO A 76 -3.51 0.52 9.80
CA PRO A 76 -4.84 -0.02 9.52
C PRO A 76 -5.45 0.44 8.20
N ALA A 77 -4.99 1.55 7.63
CA ALA A 77 -5.49 2.09 6.36
C ALA A 77 -4.37 2.75 5.53
N GLY A 78 -4.63 2.88 4.21
CA GLY A 78 -3.65 3.41 3.25
C GLY A 78 -3.20 4.83 3.56
N VAL A 79 -4.10 5.70 4.03
CA VAL A 79 -3.78 7.10 4.37
C VAL A 79 -2.77 7.21 5.51
N GLN A 80 -2.80 6.31 6.51
CA GLN A 80 -1.80 6.30 7.57
C GLN A 80 -0.43 5.80 7.04
N ALA A 81 -0.45 4.78 6.18
CA ALA A 81 0.76 4.27 5.55
C ALA A 81 1.42 5.34 4.65
N GLU A 82 0.63 6.09 3.87
CA GLU A 82 1.07 7.24 3.09
C GLU A 82 1.71 8.31 4.00
N THR A 83 1.05 8.63 5.13
CA THR A 83 1.54 9.63 6.08
C THR A 83 2.93 9.26 6.62
N ALA A 84 3.17 7.99 6.95
CA ALA A 84 4.46 7.51 7.43
C ALA A 84 5.57 7.67 6.36
N LEU A 85 5.24 7.51 5.08
CA LEU A 85 6.19 7.76 3.98
C LEU A 85 6.50 9.26 3.84
N VAL A 86 5.47 10.09 3.84
CA VAL A 86 5.63 11.55 3.65
C VAL A 86 6.38 12.20 4.81
N SER A 87 6.22 11.68 6.04
CA SER A 87 6.99 12.13 7.22
C SER A 87 8.45 11.66 7.20
N GLY A 88 8.81 10.67 6.38
CA GLY A 88 10.16 10.09 6.33
C GLY A 88 10.42 8.99 7.36
N ASP A 89 9.39 8.50 8.06
CA ASP A 89 9.53 7.42 9.04
C ASP A 89 9.88 6.08 8.40
N VAL A 90 9.49 5.94 7.11
CA VAL A 90 9.77 4.76 6.27
C VAL A 90 10.29 5.17 4.90
N GLN A 91 10.97 4.25 4.21
CA GLN A 91 11.54 4.49 2.88
C GLN A 91 10.56 4.13 1.76
N GLY A 92 9.60 3.25 2.03
CA GLY A 92 8.61 2.83 1.04
C GLY A 92 7.26 2.53 1.68
N THR A 93 6.24 2.54 0.85
CA THR A 93 4.89 2.13 1.24
C THR A 93 4.35 1.13 0.24
N VAL A 94 3.81 0.01 0.74
CA VAL A 94 2.91 -0.83 -0.06
C VAL A 94 1.49 -0.35 0.21
N GLY A 95 0.96 0.36 -0.76
CA GLY A 95 -0.33 1.03 -0.71
C GLY A 95 -0.89 1.22 -2.13
N PHE A 96 -1.97 1.96 -2.25
CA PHE A 96 -2.60 2.21 -3.55
C PHE A 96 -1.86 3.27 -4.35
N TYR A 97 -1.75 3.05 -5.65
CA TYR A 97 -1.11 3.96 -6.59
C TYR A 97 -1.82 5.33 -6.67
N ASP A 98 -3.14 5.39 -6.45
CA ASP A 98 -3.92 6.62 -6.47
C ASP A 98 -3.39 7.69 -5.50
N HIS A 99 -2.76 7.27 -4.40
CA HIS A 99 -2.08 8.18 -3.47
C HIS A 99 -0.93 8.95 -4.13
N THR A 100 -0.26 8.39 -5.15
CA THR A 100 0.83 9.12 -5.82
C THR A 100 0.32 10.35 -6.57
N LEU A 101 -0.89 10.27 -7.16
CA LEU A 101 -1.53 11.39 -7.84
C LEU A 101 -2.05 12.42 -6.83
N ASP A 102 -2.71 11.96 -5.76
CA ASP A 102 -3.22 12.84 -4.71
C ASP A 102 -2.10 13.59 -3.97
N LEU A 103 -0.95 12.93 -3.76
CA LEU A 103 0.25 13.54 -3.19
C LEU A 103 0.91 14.53 -4.14
N GLN A 104 0.94 14.25 -5.45
CA GLN A 104 1.55 15.16 -6.42
C GLN A 104 0.86 16.54 -6.40
N VAL A 105 -0.47 16.60 -6.36
CA VAL A 105 -1.20 17.87 -6.28
C VAL A 105 -1.04 18.59 -4.94
N LYS A 106 -0.60 17.88 -3.91
CA LYS A 106 -0.18 18.41 -2.61
C LYS A 106 1.32 18.81 -2.58
N GLY A 107 1.99 18.78 -3.73
CA GLY A 107 3.42 19.16 -3.86
C GLY A 107 4.39 18.10 -3.33
N LYS A 108 3.96 16.85 -3.14
CA LYS A 108 4.80 15.73 -2.73
C LYS A 108 5.15 14.86 -3.94
N GLN A 109 6.44 14.59 -4.12
CA GLN A 109 6.92 13.76 -5.23
C GLN A 109 7.17 12.35 -4.74
N VAL A 110 6.23 11.46 -5.07
CA VAL A 110 6.32 10.01 -4.83
C VAL A 110 6.01 9.26 -6.10
N GLU A 111 6.65 8.13 -6.31
CA GLU A 111 6.47 7.32 -7.52
C GLU A 111 6.34 5.83 -7.19
N SER A 112 5.45 5.14 -7.91
CA SER A 112 5.37 3.68 -7.89
C SER A 112 6.58 3.09 -8.61
N VAL A 113 7.33 2.23 -7.95
CA VAL A 113 8.52 1.54 -8.51
C VAL A 113 8.24 0.08 -8.86
N VAL A 114 7.17 -0.50 -8.30
CA VAL A 114 6.62 -1.82 -8.66
C VAL A 114 5.11 -1.77 -8.58
N GLN A 115 4.42 -2.06 -9.68
CA GLN A 115 2.96 -2.17 -9.69
C GLN A 115 2.53 -3.60 -9.40
N LEU A 116 1.96 -3.83 -8.22
CA LEU A 116 1.59 -5.18 -7.78
C LEU A 116 0.26 -5.65 -8.38
N SER A 117 -0.66 -4.72 -8.67
CA SER A 117 -2.00 -5.07 -9.14
C SER A 117 -2.53 -4.14 -10.23
N GLN A 118 -3.47 -4.65 -11.03
CA GLN A 118 -4.11 -3.96 -12.16
C GLN A 118 -5.61 -3.66 -11.91
N ALA A 119 -6.15 -4.13 -10.78
CA ALA A 119 -7.52 -3.90 -10.35
C ALA A 119 -7.52 -3.54 -8.86
N PRO A 120 -8.58 -2.88 -8.33
CA PRO A 120 -8.63 -2.44 -6.93
C PRO A 120 -8.52 -3.56 -5.91
N GLY A 121 -9.12 -4.71 -6.16
CA GLY A 121 -9.22 -5.77 -5.15
C GLY A 121 -10.24 -5.44 -4.03
N GLU A 122 -10.96 -4.34 -4.17
CA GLU A 122 -11.94 -3.83 -3.22
C GLU A 122 -13.36 -4.20 -3.63
N VAL A 123 -14.25 -4.29 -2.66
CA VAL A 123 -15.64 -4.71 -2.82
C VAL A 123 -16.54 -3.76 -2.04
N GLU A 124 -17.56 -3.22 -2.70
CA GLU A 124 -18.65 -2.53 -2.01
C GLU A 124 -19.64 -3.58 -1.50
N ILE A 125 -19.84 -3.64 -0.19
CA ILE A 125 -20.76 -4.54 0.51
C ILE A 125 -21.97 -3.76 0.97
N VAL A 126 -23.14 -4.38 0.95
CA VAL A 126 -24.34 -3.88 1.62
C VAL A 126 -24.80 -4.87 2.70
N SER A 127 -25.18 -4.36 3.87
CA SER A 127 -25.72 -5.20 4.95
C SER A 127 -27.06 -5.83 4.52
N ASN A 128 -27.42 -6.98 5.11
CA ASN A 128 -28.72 -7.58 4.83
C ASN A 128 -29.89 -6.66 5.24
N GLU A 129 -29.73 -5.86 6.31
CA GLU A 129 -30.74 -4.92 6.77
C GLU A 129 -30.99 -3.77 5.78
N ALA A 130 -29.94 -3.36 5.05
CA ALA A 130 -30.04 -2.29 4.06
C ALA A 130 -30.20 -2.81 2.62
N ALA A 131 -30.24 -4.13 2.42
CA ALA A 131 -30.19 -4.75 1.10
C ALA A 131 -31.41 -4.47 0.22
N ASP A 132 -32.56 -4.18 0.82
CA ASP A 132 -33.78 -3.79 0.09
C ASP A 132 -33.77 -2.30 -0.28
N ASP A 133 -32.99 -1.48 0.43
CA ASP A 133 -32.85 -0.04 0.23
C ASP A 133 -31.66 0.35 -0.66
N ILE A 134 -30.68 -0.54 -0.83
CA ILE A 134 -29.45 -0.29 -1.59
C ILE A 134 -29.25 -1.39 -2.62
N GLY A 135 -29.73 -1.13 -3.83
CA GLY A 135 -29.57 -2.01 -4.99
C GLY A 135 -28.41 -1.59 -5.91
N SER A 136 -27.96 -0.34 -5.80
CA SER A 136 -26.87 0.25 -6.61
C SER A 136 -26.26 1.46 -5.91
N ALA A 137 -25.19 2.02 -6.47
CA ALA A 137 -24.59 3.25 -5.95
C ALA A 137 -25.51 4.50 -6.05
N LYS A 138 -26.61 4.45 -6.85
CA LYS A 138 -27.65 5.50 -6.89
C LYS A 138 -28.37 5.64 -5.54
N ASP A 139 -28.39 4.59 -4.75
CA ASP A 139 -29.12 4.52 -3.49
C ASP A 139 -28.27 4.94 -2.28
N PHE A 140 -27.04 5.44 -2.50
CA PHE A 140 -26.13 5.87 -1.43
C PHE A 140 -26.61 7.11 -0.69
N LYS A 141 -27.52 7.88 -1.26
CA LYS A 141 -28.05 9.11 -0.63
C LYS A 141 -28.63 8.84 0.75
N GLY A 142 -28.19 9.60 1.75
CA GLY A 142 -28.59 9.45 3.16
C GLY A 142 -27.99 8.25 3.88
N LYS A 143 -27.14 7.43 3.22
CA LYS A 143 -26.57 6.24 3.81
C LYS A 143 -25.25 6.54 4.52
N LYS A 144 -24.91 5.68 5.50
CA LYS A 144 -23.60 5.63 6.16
C LYS A 144 -22.81 4.48 5.54
N LEU A 145 -21.71 4.78 4.87
CA LEU A 145 -20.89 3.80 4.16
C LEU A 145 -19.52 3.68 4.84
N GLY A 146 -19.19 2.46 5.25
CA GLY A 146 -17.92 2.15 5.91
C GLY A 146 -16.76 2.22 4.91
N VAL A 147 -15.64 2.81 5.35
CA VAL A 147 -14.38 2.83 4.61
C VAL A 147 -13.23 2.50 5.57
N THR A 148 -12.09 2.06 5.07
CA THR A 148 -10.96 1.73 5.95
C THR A 148 -10.40 2.97 6.65
N GLY A 149 -10.42 4.13 5.98
CA GLY A 149 -10.04 5.42 6.53
C GLY A 149 -10.49 6.53 5.58
N LEU A 150 -10.83 7.70 6.11
CA LEU A 150 -11.12 8.87 5.28
C LEU A 150 -9.84 9.30 4.56
N GLY A 151 -9.89 9.42 3.22
CA GLY A 151 -8.72 9.69 2.38
C GLY A 151 -7.95 8.43 1.97
N SER A 152 -8.39 7.21 2.34
CA SER A 152 -7.88 5.96 1.77
C SER A 152 -8.60 5.62 0.48
N SER A 153 -8.07 4.70 -0.32
CA SER A 153 -8.64 4.30 -1.62
C SER A 153 -10.07 3.78 -1.51
N THR A 154 -10.43 3.09 -0.42
CA THR A 154 -11.83 2.71 -0.13
C THR A 154 -12.76 3.92 -0.07
N ASP A 155 -12.33 5.03 0.54
CA ASP A 155 -13.08 6.29 0.57
C ASP A 155 -13.13 6.95 -0.83
N PHE A 156 -12.03 6.91 -1.57
CA PHE A 156 -11.95 7.46 -2.92
C PHE A 156 -12.88 6.73 -3.88
N LEU A 157 -12.84 5.41 -3.88
CA LEU A 157 -13.66 4.60 -4.78
C LEU A 157 -15.16 4.66 -4.41
N THR A 158 -15.52 4.65 -3.12
CA THR A 158 -16.91 4.87 -2.68
C THR A 158 -17.44 6.23 -3.17
N LYS A 159 -16.64 7.30 -3.05
CA LYS A 159 -17.00 8.64 -3.57
C LYS A 159 -17.15 8.63 -5.08
N TYR A 160 -16.25 7.99 -5.81
CA TYR A 160 -16.34 7.88 -7.26
C TYR A 160 -17.62 7.13 -7.69
N LEU A 161 -17.89 5.97 -7.06
CA LEU A 161 -19.12 5.22 -7.35
C LEU A 161 -20.38 6.05 -7.11
N ALA A 162 -20.39 6.84 -6.03
CA ALA A 162 -21.50 7.77 -5.77
C ALA A 162 -21.65 8.82 -6.88
N VAL A 163 -20.58 9.58 -7.17
CA VAL A 163 -20.68 10.71 -8.13
C VAL A 163 -20.92 10.24 -9.56
N SER A 164 -20.42 9.07 -9.96
CA SER A 164 -20.69 8.47 -11.26
C SER A 164 -22.13 7.95 -11.41
N ASN A 165 -22.88 7.95 -10.31
CA ASN A 165 -24.30 7.59 -10.25
C ASN A 165 -25.18 8.75 -9.76
N ASP A 166 -24.77 9.99 -10.01
CA ASP A 166 -25.50 11.24 -9.70
C ASP A 166 -25.75 11.49 -8.20
N VAL A 167 -24.99 10.85 -7.30
CA VAL A 167 -25.04 11.09 -5.86
C VAL A 167 -23.83 11.94 -5.46
N GLN A 168 -24.07 13.14 -4.88
CA GLN A 168 -22.98 14.03 -4.46
C GLN A 168 -22.26 13.45 -3.24
N THR A 169 -20.98 13.76 -3.09
CA THR A 169 -20.19 13.32 -1.92
C THR A 169 -20.72 13.86 -0.59
N SER A 170 -21.50 14.93 -0.61
CA SER A 170 -22.21 15.48 0.55
C SER A 170 -23.54 14.79 0.87
N ASP A 171 -24.04 13.94 -0.04
CA ASP A 171 -25.35 13.30 0.12
C ASP A 171 -25.32 12.00 0.94
N PHE A 172 -24.14 11.49 1.26
CA PHE A 172 -23.93 10.31 2.10
C PHE A 172 -22.80 10.55 3.13
N THR A 173 -22.66 9.65 4.08
CA THR A 173 -21.64 9.80 5.15
C THR A 173 -20.65 8.66 5.08
N PRO A 174 -19.40 8.88 4.61
CA PRO A 174 -18.35 7.89 4.78
C PRO A 174 -17.93 7.81 6.25
N VAL A 175 -17.79 6.58 6.76
CA VAL A 175 -17.43 6.31 8.17
C VAL A 175 -16.15 5.49 8.21
N ALA A 176 -15.10 6.02 8.84
CA ALA A 176 -13.85 5.30 9.03
C ALA A 176 -14.02 4.18 10.07
N VAL A 177 -14.07 2.94 9.61
CA VAL A 177 -14.30 1.74 10.44
C VAL A 177 -13.17 0.71 10.37
N GLY A 178 -12.11 1.00 9.60
CA GLY A 178 -11.04 0.04 9.38
C GLY A 178 -11.45 -1.12 8.46
N ALA A 179 -10.80 -2.27 8.64
CA ALA A 179 -11.13 -3.54 7.99
C ALA A 179 -11.21 -4.66 9.04
N GLY A 180 -11.47 -5.89 8.62
CA GLY A 180 -11.54 -7.02 9.53
C GLY A 180 -12.69 -6.90 10.53
N GLN A 181 -12.42 -7.25 11.80
CA GLN A 181 -13.46 -7.33 12.82
C GLN A 181 -14.15 -5.98 13.11
N THR A 182 -13.45 -4.86 12.97
CA THR A 182 -14.03 -3.52 13.20
C THR A 182 -15.08 -3.18 12.15
N PHE A 183 -14.82 -3.47 10.87
CA PHE A 183 -15.81 -3.31 9.79
C PHE A 183 -17.02 -4.23 10.01
N ILE A 184 -16.77 -5.51 10.32
CA ILE A 184 -17.81 -6.51 10.58
C ILE A 184 -18.71 -6.06 11.74
N SER A 185 -18.12 -5.59 12.83
CA SER A 185 -18.87 -5.12 14.00
C SER A 185 -19.71 -3.88 13.69
N ALA A 186 -19.17 -2.92 12.90
CA ALA A 186 -19.91 -1.73 12.48
C ALA A 186 -21.12 -2.10 11.61
N LEU A 187 -20.96 -3.09 10.70
CA LEU A 187 -22.02 -3.61 9.87
C LEU A 187 -23.13 -4.30 10.70
N GLN A 188 -22.74 -5.18 11.64
CA GLN A 188 -23.68 -5.91 12.53
C GLN A 188 -24.44 -5.01 13.47
N GLN A 189 -23.85 -3.89 13.91
CA GLN A 189 -24.48 -2.92 14.82
C GLN A 189 -25.35 -1.88 14.09
N GLY A 190 -25.45 -1.94 12.74
CA GLY A 190 -26.15 -0.94 11.95
C GLY A 190 -25.50 0.46 12.00
N SER A 191 -24.25 0.54 12.45
CA SER A 191 -23.47 1.80 12.44
C SER A 191 -23.14 2.25 11.03
N ILE A 192 -23.06 1.29 10.08
CA ILE A 192 -22.94 1.48 8.64
C ILE A 192 -23.99 0.61 7.93
N HIS A 193 -24.53 1.09 6.81
CA HIS A 193 -25.50 0.35 5.99
C HIS A 193 -24.81 -0.59 4.98
N GLY A 194 -23.55 -0.32 4.69
CA GLY A 194 -22.67 -1.02 3.77
C GLY A 194 -21.34 -0.34 3.75
N GLY A 195 -20.51 -0.60 2.74
CA GLY A 195 -19.25 0.11 2.56
C GLY A 195 -18.21 -0.68 1.79
N MET A 196 -17.09 -0.01 1.49
CA MET A 196 -15.96 -0.55 0.74
C MET A 196 -14.96 -1.21 1.67
N THR A 197 -14.67 -2.48 1.39
CA THR A 197 -13.66 -3.25 2.13
C THR A 197 -12.94 -4.25 1.22
N THR A 198 -12.06 -5.07 1.78
CA THR A 198 -11.21 -6.01 1.06
C THR A 198 -11.28 -7.41 1.67
N ASP A 199 -10.80 -8.42 0.96
CA ASP A 199 -10.54 -9.74 1.56
C ASP A 199 -9.40 -9.65 2.61
N PRO A 200 -9.48 -10.41 3.70
CA PRO A 200 -10.44 -11.49 4.01
C PRO A 200 -11.74 -11.00 4.68
N THR A 201 -11.94 -9.69 4.89
CA THR A 201 -13.17 -9.14 5.50
C THR A 201 -14.40 -9.49 4.67
N VAL A 202 -14.33 -9.33 3.34
CA VAL A 202 -15.41 -9.67 2.39
C VAL A 202 -15.84 -11.13 2.56
N ALA A 203 -14.88 -12.07 2.49
CA ALA A 203 -15.18 -13.48 2.63
C ALA A 203 -15.82 -13.81 3.98
N THR A 204 -15.36 -13.17 5.06
CA THR A 204 -15.93 -13.36 6.41
C THR A 204 -17.36 -12.84 6.51
N ILE A 205 -17.68 -11.70 5.89
CA ILE A 205 -19.04 -11.14 5.84
C ILE A 205 -19.99 -12.11 5.11
N LEU A 206 -19.55 -12.65 3.96
CA LEU A 206 -20.33 -13.57 3.15
C LEU A 206 -20.53 -14.92 3.85
N ASP A 207 -19.49 -15.49 4.45
CA ASP A 207 -19.54 -16.75 5.21
C ASP A 207 -20.53 -16.66 6.38
N LYS A 208 -20.48 -15.54 7.11
CA LYS A 208 -21.39 -15.26 8.25
C LYS A 208 -22.77 -14.77 7.78
N LYS A 209 -23.01 -14.63 6.49
CA LYS A 209 -24.28 -14.14 5.93
C LYS A 209 -24.72 -12.81 6.51
N LEU A 210 -23.82 -11.85 6.66
CA LEU A 210 -24.08 -10.53 7.23
C LEU A 210 -24.42 -9.48 6.19
N GLY A 211 -24.13 -9.75 4.93
CA GLY A 211 -24.36 -8.83 3.81
C GLY A 211 -24.13 -9.53 2.47
N LYS A 212 -24.29 -8.76 1.41
CA LYS A 212 -24.07 -9.19 0.02
C LYS A 212 -23.14 -8.23 -0.71
N ILE A 213 -22.50 -8.71 -1.77
CA ILE A 213 -21.70 -7.89 -2.68
C ILE A 213 -22.66 -7.00 -3.48
N LEU A 214 -22.38 -5.71 -3.51
CA LEU A 214 -23.02 -4.74 -4.38
C LEU A 214 -22.20 -4.50 -5.65
N ILE A 215 -20.87 -4.26 -5.48
CA ILE A 215 -19.94 -4.03 -6.59
C ILE A 215 -18.64 -4.77 -6.26
N ASP A 216 -18.17 -5.60 -7.20
CA ASP A 216 -16.95 -6.41 -7.05
C ASP A 216 -15.85 -5.93 -8.00
N MET A 217 -14.79 -5.36 -7.45
CA MET A 217 -13.65 -4.88 -8.22
C MET A 217 -12.38 -5.72 -7.96
N ARG A 218 -12.53 -7.00 -7.58
CA ARG A 218 -11.41 -7.92 -7.33
C ARG A 218 -10.77 -8.46 -8.62
N THR A 219 -11.37 -8.19 -9.77
CA THR A 219 -10.85 -8.66 -11.06
C THR A 219 -10.70 -7.51 -12.05
N PRO A 220 -9.89 -7.68 -13.12
CA PRO A 220 -9.80 -6.72 -14.20
C PRO A 220 -11.14 -6.40 -14.85
N GLU A 221 -12.02 -7.39 -14.97
CA GLU A 221 -13.38 -7.25 -15.54
C GLU A 221 -14.24 -6.37 -14.64
N GLY A 222 -14.26 -6.66 -13.31
CA GLY A 222 -15.00 -5.85 -12.34
C GLY A 222 -14.49 -4.42 -12.25
N SER A 223 -13.17 -4.22 -12.37
CA SER A 223 -12.57 -2.88 -12.48
C SER A 223 -13.06 -2.13 -13.71
N LYS A 224 -13.08 -2.78 -14.87
CA LYS A 224 -13.56 -2.17 -16.12
C LYS A 224 -15.05 -1.85 -16.05
N GLU A 225 -15.86 -2.73 -15.46
CA GLU A 225 -17.30 -2.52 -15.31
C GLU A 225 -17.60 -1.33 -14.37
N ALA A 226 -16.96 -1.29 -13.21
CA ALA A 226 -17.24 -0.28 -12.20
C ALA A 226 -16.55 1.07 -12.48
N LEU A 227 -15.34 1.04 -13.04
CA LEU A 227 -14.47 2.21 -13.18
C LEU A 227 -14.19 2.59 -14.65
N GLY A 228 -14.67 1.83 -15.63
CA GLY A 228 -14.47 2.09 -17.05
C GLY A 228 -13.05 1.81 -17.56
N GLY A 229 -12.22 1.07 -16.81
CA GLY A 229 -10.86 0.70 -17.20
C GLY A 229 -10.12 -0.10 -16.13
N LEU A 230 -8.89 -0.52 -16.43
CA LEU A 230 -8.01 -1.06 -15.39
C LEU A 230 -7.66 0.07 -14.41
N TYR A 231 -7.69 -0.27 -13.13
CA TYR A 231 -7.32 0.65 -12.05
C TYR A 231 -6.14 0.04 -11.27
N PRO A 232 -4.90 0.34 -11.67
CA PRO A 232 -3.72 -0.09 -10.92
C PRO A 232 -3.85 0.41 -9.49
N SER A 233 -3.73 -0.51 -8.55
CA SER A 233 -4.00 -0.25 -7.14
C SER A 233 -2.76 -0.53 -6.29
N SER A 234 -2.65 -1.69 -5.63
CA SER A 234 -1.50 -1.92 -4.77
C SER A 234 -0.18 -1.84 -5.53
N SER A 235 0.75 -1.10 -4.97
CA SER A 235 2.10 -0.85 -5.53
C SER A 235 3.09 -0.61 -4.39
N LEU A 236 4.38 -0.83 -4.67
CA LEU A 236 5.44 -0.24 -3.86
C LEU A 236 5.71 1.16 -4.41
N TYR A 237 5.39 2.20 -3.62
CA TYR A 237 5.74 3.58 -3.96
C TYR A 237 6.65 4.19 -2.91
N MET A 238 7.51 5.12 -3.34
CA MET A 238 8.59 5.69 -2.56
C MET A 238 8.74 7.17 -2.90
N GLN A 239 9.39 7.95 -2.04
CA GLN A 239 9.72 9.33 -2.37
C GLN A 239 10.73 9.36 -3.53
N THR A 240 10.46 10.13 -4.58
CA THR A 240 11.29 10.20 -5.80
C THR A 240 12.74 10.58 -5.50
N GLU A 241 12.97 11.47 -4.52
CA GLU A 241 14.32 11.82 -4.10
C GLU A 241 15.08 10.61 -3.53
N TRP A 242 14.38 9.80 -2.70
CA TRP A 242 14.99 8.60 -2.14
C TRP A 242 15.30 7.57 -3.23
N VAL A 243 14.38 7.35 -4.17
CA VAL A 243 14.58 6.45 -5.33
C VAL A 243 15.82 6.85 -6.12
N ASN A 244 15.98 8.14 -6.42
CA ASN A 244 17.12 8.65 -7.17
C ASN A 244 18.45 8.45 -6.45
N GLY A 245 18.46 8.56 -5.11
CA GLY A 245 19.66 8.36 -4.29
C GLY A 245 20.02 6.89 -4.03
N HIS A 246 19.07 5.96 -4.23
CA HIS A 246 19.20 4.56 -3.79
C HIS A 246 18.82 3.54 -4.87
N LYS A 247 19.12 3.83 -6.14
CA LYS A 247 18.69 3.01 -7.30
C LYS A 247 19.07 1.52 -7.18
N ALA A 248 20.23 1.22 -6.61
CA ALA A 248 20.65 -0.17 -6.40
C ALA A 248 19.74 -0.91 -5.41
N THR A 249 19.36 -0.28 -4.30
CA THR A 249 18.44 -0.84 -3.31
C THR A 249 17.03 -0.98 -3.87
N VAL A 250 16.55 0.02 -4.62
CA VAL A 250 15.25 -0.05 -5.31
C VAL A 250 15.21 -1.19 -6.32
N GLN A 251 16.30 -1.42 -7.07
CA GLN A 251 16.41 -2.56 -7.98
C GLN A 251 16.29 -3.90 -7.25
N LYS A 252 16.97 -4.07 -6.10
CA LYS A 252 16.85 -5.27 -5.27
C LYS A 252 15.40 -5.50 -4.80
N LEU A 253 14.73 -4.44 -4.35
CA LEU A 253 13.30 -4.52 -3.97
C LEU A 253 12.42 -4.91 -5.15
N ALA A 254 12.63 -4.31 -6.32
CA ALA A 254 11.87 -4.63 -7.53
C ALA A 254 12.07 -6.09 -7.95
N ASN A 255 13.31 -6.59 -7.93
CA ASN A 255 13.62 -8.00 -8.22
C ASN A 255 12.85 -8.93 -7.28
N ALA A 256 12.89 -8.67 -5.97
CA ALA A 256 12.22 -9.49 -4.97
C ALA A 256 10.70 -9.54 -5.18
N PHE A 257 10.06 -8.38 -5.41
CA PHE A 257 8.62 -8.33 -5.66
C PHE A 257 8.23 -8.99 -7.00
N VAL A 258 8.95 -8.74 -8.08
CA VAL A 258 8.69 -9.37 -9.38
C VAL A 258 8.82 -10.88 -9.29
N LYS A 259 9.84 -11.39 -8.58
CA LYS A 259 10.01 -12.82 -8.32
C LYS A 259 8.81 -13.39 -7.54
N THR A 260 8.27 -12.63 -6.59
CA THR A 260 7.05 -13.02 -5.85
C THR A 260 5.82 -13.07 -6.76
N LEU A 261 5.61 -12.06 -7.61
CA LEU A 261 4.47 -12.02 -8.53
C LEU A 261 4.53 -13.20 -9.53
N LYS A 262 5.72 -13.50 -10.07
CA LYS A 262 5.93 -14.68 -10.93
C LYS A 262 5.64 -15.99 -10.18
N TRP A 263 6.07 -16.10 -8.92
CA TRP A 263 5.77 -17.27 -8.10
C TRP A 263 4.26 -17.39 -7.86
N MET A 264 3.57 -16.31 -7.52
CA MET A 264 2.11 -16.30 -7.32
C MET A 264 1.35 -16.74 -8.58
N SER A 265 1.78 -16.35 -9.76
CA SER A 265 1.10 -16.69 -11.02
C SER A 265 1.13 -18.20 -11.36
N THR A 266 2.00 -18.96 -10.71
CA THR A 266 2.20 -20.41 -10.96
C THR A 266 1.76 -21.28 -9.79
N HIS A 267 1.29 -20.72 -8.68
CA HIS A 267 0.89 -21.47 -7.49
C HIS A 267 -0.59 -21.23 -7.17
N SER A 268 -1.22 -22.27 -6.61
CA SER A 268 -2.61 -22.20 -6.19
C SER A 268 -2.79 -21.30 -4.96
N ALA A 269 -4.00 -20.80 -4.78
CA ALA A 269 -4.36 -20.00 -3.60
C ALA A 269 -4.10 -20.75 -2.27
N ALA A 270 -4.25 -22.07 -2.25
CA ALA A 270 -3.95 -22.91 -1.08
C ALA A 270 -2.45 -22.96 -0.77
N GLU A 271 -1.59 -23.08 -1.80
CA GLU A 271 -0.14 -23.05 -1.64
C GLU A 271 0.34 -21.65 -1.19
N ILE A 272 -0.27 -20.59 -1.72
CA ILE A 272 0.00 -19.22 -1.29
C ILE A 272 -0.41 -19.04 0.17
N ALA A 273 -1.64 -19.43 0.54
CA ALA A 273 -2.14 -19.34 1.91
C ALA A 273 -1.24 -20.07 2.92
N ALA A 274 -0.69 -21.23 2.54
CA ALA A 274 0.21 -22.01 3.39
C ALA A 274 1.56 -21.32 3.69
N LYS A 275 1.94 -20.29 2.91
CA LYS A 275 3.15 -19.49 3.16
C LYS A 275 2.89 -18.30 4.09
N MET A 276 1.62 -17.87 4.22
CA MET A 276 1.27 -16.69 4.98
C MET A 276 1.24 -16.98 6.50
N PRO A 277 1.35 -15.93 7.34
CA PRO A 277 1.19 -16.08 8.78
C PRO A 277 -0.17 -16.71 9.14
N ALA A 278 -0.19 -17.66 10.08
CA ALA A 278 -1.41 -18.38 10.46
C ALA A 278 -2.50 -17.48 11.06
N ASP A 279 -2.11 -16.38 11.70
CA ASP A 279 -3.01 -15.37 12.27
C ASP A 279 -3.83 -14.61 11.23
N TYR A 280 -3.38 -14.56 9.95
CA TYR A 280 -4.17 -13.95 8.86
C TYR A 280 -5.46 -14.75 8.56
N ALA A 281 -5.50 -16.01 8.94
CA ALA A 281 -6.65 -16.89 8.77
C ALA A 281 -7.63 -16.88 9.96
N GLN A 282 -7.39 -16.09 11.03
CA GLN A 282 -8.17 -16.16 12.29
C GLN A 282 -9.67 -15.81 12.12
N GLY A 283 -10.03 -14.99 11.12
CA GLY A 283 -11.42 -14.56 10.90
C GLY A 283 -12.39 -15.65 10.42
N GLY A 284 -11.89 -16.74 9.80
CA GLY A 284 -12.73 -17.78 9.20
C GLY A 284 -12.00 -19.11 8.93
N GLY A 285 -10.75 -19.21 9.37
CA GLY A 285 -9.91 -20.40 9.18
C GLY A 285 -9.20 -20.47 7.82
N ALA A 286 -8.29 -21.42 7.69
CA ALA A 286 -7.39 -21.53 6.54
C ALA A 286 -8.12 -21.73 5.20
N ALA A 287 -9.24 -22.44 5.19
CA ALA A 287 -10.02 -22.68 3.96
C ALA A 287 -10.66 -21.39 3.44
N LEU A 288 -11.25 -20.56 4.32
CA LEU A 288 -11.85 -19.28 3.95
C LEU A 288 -10.78 -18.29 3.50
N TYR A 289 -9.62 -18.28 4.17
CA TYR A 289 -8.50 -17.45 3.79
C TYR A 289 -7.95 -17.82 2.39
N ALA A 290 -7.80 -19.12 2.09
CA ALA A 290 -7.42 -19.57 0.77
C ALA A 290 -8.47 -19.19 -0.29
N GLN A 291 -9.77 -19.24 0.05
CA GLN A 291 -10.84 -18.78 -0.85
C GLN A 291 -10.76 -17.26 -1.08
N SER A 292 -10.47 -16.45 -0.06
CA SER A 292 -10.23 -15.00 -0.18
C SER A 292 -9.09 -14.72 -1.16
N ILE A 293 -7.97 -15.43 -1.02
CA ILE A 293 -6.83 -15.31 -1.96
C ILE A 293 -7.29 -15.69 -3.37
N LYS A 294 -7.99 -16.82 -3.56
CA LYS A 294 -8.47 -17.28 -4.87
C LYS A 294 -9.32 -16.23 -5.57
N ASN A 295 -10.22 -15.58 -4.84
CA ASN A 295 -11.12 -14.55 -5.38
C ASN A 295 -10.37 -13.29 -5.81
N THR A 296 -9.25 -12.99 -5.13
CA THR A 296 -8.49 -11.74 -5.31
C THR A 296 -7.27 -11.92 -6.23
N LEU A 297 -6.76 -13.16 -6.44
CA LEU A 297 -5.60 -13.41 -7.30
C LEU A 297 -5.64 -12.73 -8.67
N PRO A 298 -6.80 -12.66 -9.39
CA PRO A 298 -6.84 -12.06 -10.73
C PRO A 298 -6.46 -10.56 -10.76
N MET A 299 -6.51 -9.87 -9.62
CA MET A 299 -6.12 -8.46 -9.55
C MET A 299 -4.62 -8.23 -9.77
N PHE A 300 -3.77 -9.19 -9.39
CA PHE A 300 -2.32 -9.00 -9.39
C PHE A 300 -1.73 -9.02 -10.80
N THR A 301 -0.68 -8.22 -11.00
CA THR A 301 0.19 -8.31 -12.17
C THR A 301 1.12 -9.52 -12.03
N THR A 302 1.72 -9.96 -13.13
CA THR A 302 2.70 -11.07 -13.10
C THR A 302 4.14 -10.58 -13.20
N ASP A 303 4.34 -9.33 -13.59
CA ASP A 303 5.64 -8.75 -13.95
C ASP A 303 5.98 -7.42 -13.25
N GLY A 304 5.04 -6.90 -12.46
CA GLY A 304 5.22 -5.63 -11.74
C GLY A 304 5.11 -4.38 -12.62
N VAL A 305 4.74 -4.52 -13.89
CA VAL A 305 4.66 -3.40 -14.84
C VAL A 305 3.33 -2.67 -14.71
N MET A 306 3.37 -1.34 -14.74
CA MET A 306 2.19 -0.48 -14.77
C MET A 306 1.39 -0.74 -16.06
N PRO A 307 0.07 -1.06 -15.97
CA PRO A 307 -0.79 -1.15 -17.15
C PRO A 307 -0.81 0.18 -17.93
N PRO A 308 -0.64 0.18 -19.26
CA PRO A 308 -0.44 1.41 -20.03
C PRO A 308 -1.51 2.49 -19.84
N ASP A 309 -2.80 2.09 -19.82
CA ASP A 309 -3.94 3.02 -19.67
C ASP A 309 -4.39 3.19 -18.21
N GLY A 310 -3.75 2.46 -17.29
CA GLY A 310 -4.12 2.45 -15.87
C GLY A 310 -4.02 3.82 -15.20
N PRO A 311 -2.88 4.53 -15.31
CA PRO A 311 -2.72 5.85 -14.70
C PRO A 311 -3.78 6.86 -15.11
N ALA A 312 -4.17 6.87 -16.40
CA ALA A 312 -5.23 7.74 -16.91
C ALA A 312 -6.61 7.39 -16.32
N THR A 313 -6.88 6.10 -16.12
CA THR A 313 -8.11 5.65 -15.42
C THR A 313 -8.13 6.16 -13.98
N VAL A 314 -7.01 6.02 -13.23
CA VAL A 314 -6.90 6.51 -11.86
C VAL A 314 -7.11 8.01 -11.79
N GLU A 315 -6.45 8.78 -12.67
CA GLU A 315 -6.61 10.23 -12.73
C GLU A 315 -8.08 10.63 -12.97
N ARG A 316 -8.74 10.01 -13.96
CA ARG A 316 -10.14 10.27 -14.26
C ARG A 316 -11.06 9.98 -13.09
N VAL A 317 -10.84 8.88 -12.40
CA VAL A 317 -11.60 8.49 -11.20
C VAL A 317 -11.43 9.52 -10.09
N LEU A 318 -10.20 9.93 -9.79
CA LEU A 318 -9.93 10.91 -8.74
C LEU A 318 -10.48 12.31 -9.10
N LYS A 319 -10.34 12.74 -10.34
CA LYS A 319 -10.86 14.04 -10.81
C LYS A 319 -12.38 14.16 -10.71
N ALA A 320 -13.11 13.05 -10.75
CA ALA A 320 -14.57 13.06 -10.70
C ALA A 320 -15.12 13.59 -9.36
N PHE A 321 -14.42 13.37 -8.25
CA PHE A 321 -14.91 13.72 -6.91
C PHE A 321 -13.95 14.59 -6.09
N ASN A 322 -12.64 14.58 -6.39
CA ASN A 322 -11.65 15.29 -5.58
C ASN A 322 -11.46 16.73 -6.11
N PRO A 323 -11.86 17.76 -5.36
CA PRO A 323 -11.79 19.14 -5.82
C PRO A 323 -10.33 19.60 -6.06
N ASN A 324 -9.35 19.02 -5.37
CA ASN A 324 -7.94 19.36 -5.54
C ASN A 324 -7.37 18.84 -6.87
N LEU A 325 -7.91 17.71 -7.36
CA LEU A 325 -7.48 17.12 -8.62
C LEU A 325 -8.30 17.59 -9.82
N LYS A 326 -9.54 18.04 -9.62
CA LYS A 326 -10.50 18.36 -10.69
C LYS A 326 -9.94 19.24 -11.79
N ASN A 327 -9.17 20.27 -11.41
CA ASN A 327 -8.57 21.24 -12.34
C ASN A 327 -7.03 21.21 -12.30
N ALA A 328 -6.44 20.22 -11.62
CA ALA A 328 -4.99 20.09 -11.54
C ALA A 328 -4.44 19.44 -12.83
N ASP A 329 -3.27 19.90 -13.24
CA ASP A 329 -2.46 19.25 -14.26
C ASP A 329 -1.55 18.23 -13.57
N VAL A 330 -1.96 16.96 -13.62
CA VAL A 330 -1.20 15.86 -13.04
C VAL A 330 -0.23 15.31 -14.07
N ASP A 331 1.06 15.39 -13.79
CA ASP A 331 2.08 14.77 -14.62
C ASP A 331 2.18 13.27 -14.29
N LEU A 332 1.42 12.45 -15.00
CA LEU A 332 1.39 11.00 -14.80
C LEU A 332 2.77 10.34 -14.96
N SER A 333 3.66 10.93 -15.78
CA SER A 333 5.00 10.38 -15.99
C SER A 333 5.90 10.44 -14.76
N LYS A 334 5.51 11.26 -13.75
CA LYS A 334 6.21 11.41 -12.48
C LYS A 334 5.58 10.60 -11.34
N THR A 335 4.48 9.90 -11.59
CA THR A 335 3.78 9.12 -10.56
C THR A 335 4.21 7.66 -10.51
N TYR A 336 4.95 7.20 -11.51
CA TYR A 336 5.50 5.83 -11.54
C TYR A 336 6.73 5.74 -12.44
N THR A 337 7.51 4.68 -12.24
CA THR A 337 8.59 4.29 -13.15
C THR A 337 8.54 2.79 -13.44
N THR A 338 8.94 2.40 -14.65
CA THR A 338 9.13 1.00 -15.05
C THR A 338 10.61 0.61 -15.16
N GLU A 339 11.52 1.52 -14.79
CA GLU A 339 12.97 1.31 -14.95
C GLU A 339 13.44 0.03 -14.25
N PHE A 340 12.99 -0.20 -13.03
CA PHE A 340 13.46 -1.30 -12.20
C PHE A 340 12.80 -2.64 -12.57
N VAL A 341 11.49 -2.66 -12.78
CA VAL A 341 10.75 -3.89 -13.11
C VAL A 341 11.13 -4.42 -14.51
N LYS A 342 11.46 -3.55 -15.45
CA LYS A 342 11.98 -3.97 -16.76
C LYS A 342 13.33 -4.69 -16.69
N LYS A 343 14.15 -4.40 -15.68
CA LYS A 343 15.43 -5.08 -15.44
C LYS A 343 15.26 -6.35 -14.61
N ALA A 344 14.16 -6.48 -13.86
CA ALA A 344 13.81 -7.66 -13.05
C ALA A 344 13.16 -8.78 -13.88
N ASN A 345 12.61 -8.48 -15.05
CA ASN A 345 12.00 -9.39 -16.00
C ASN A 345 12.99 -9.89 -17.04
#